data_8b84db1b535e0e97fa9f6198f686b763
#
_entry.id   8b84db1b535e0e97fa9f6198f686b763
#
_cell.length_a   1.000
_cell.length_b   1.000
_cell.length_c   1.000
_cell.angle_alpha   90.00
_cell.angle_beta   90.00
_cell.angle_gamma   90.00
#
_symmetry.space_group_name_H-M   'P 1'
#
loop_
_entity.id
_entity.type
_entity.pdbx_description
1 polymer ?
#
loop_
_entity_poly.entity_id
_entity_poly.type
_entity_poly.pdbx_seq_one_letter_code
_entity_poly.pdbx_strand_id
1 'polypeptide(L)'
;NSTLRSGDDIAVKIAGTLATDSTPIAFSGQIEADIAKLDLLSKLAGVDALPASAGELALSLDTGFSVSSSTVRLSDLAVELGESQATGSAFVTLDGARTIELALTASRLDLDTLLPALLAGEGQTPELEPVDTQLWPDDLTLKADLVADAVVFNASPIRQVHFTAVLDKGAWSISQAEALLPGGTSLALSGEVVVEEDEPVFRGPVEATSDNLRATLEWLEFDLEGVAQDRLRRVDLFADLFLSPGVIAMTGLDLGFDSSRLTGGIAARISEIPSVTAELVLDQINLDAYLPETVASDDAAEQSDESLAAVVTYISLINLDIDARVDVLTYNGVAVSGLVADGILLDDKLVLESFGAADIAGAAVRLSGTVDPVSGSVALQMGIKAEDAGGLLRLAGVNLPID
;
A
#
# COMPACT_ATOMS: atom_id res chain seq x y z
N ASN A 1 -39.88 16.60 23.60
CA ASN A 1 -39.91 15.84 22.34
C ASN A 1 -40.13 16.80 21.21
N SER A 2 -39.23 16.85 20.26
CA SER A 2 -39.34 17.66 19.05
C SER A 2 -39.18 16.73 17.84
N THR A 3 -39.98 16.94 16.82
CA THR A 3 -39.87 16.22 15.56
C THR A 3 -39.77 17.26 14.45
N LEU A 4 -38.70 17.20 13.67
CA LEU A 4 -38.52 18.00 12.47
C LEU A 4 -38.79 17.06 11.28
N ARG A 5 -39.65 17.49 10.35
CA ARG A 5 -39.88 16.78 9.07
C ARG A 5 -39.83 17.78 7.94
N SER A 6 -39.15 17.41 6.87
CA SER A 6 -39.14 18.16 5.62
C SER A 6 -39.50 17.22 4.47
N GLY A 7 -40.81 17.15 4.15
CA GLY A 7 -41.34 16.16 3.21
C GLY A 7 -41.23 14.73 3.75
N ASP A 8 -41.10 13.79 2.83
CA ASP A 8 -40.81 12.37 3.15
C ASP A 8 -39.31 12.09 3.18
N ASP A 9 -38.45 13.08 2.88
CA ASP A 9 -37.03 12.90 2.66
C ASP A 9 -36.18 13.10 3.91
N ILE A 10 -36.71 13.82 4.93
CA ILE A 10 -36.01 14.07 6.19
C ILE A 10 -36.98 13.87 7.35
N ALA A 11 -36.61 13.00 8.26
CA ALA A 11 -37.26 12.83 9.54
C ALA A 11 -36.24 12.83 10.67
N VAL A 12 -36.26 13.82 11.54
CA VAL A 12 -35.42 13.88 12.74
C VAL A 12 -36.31 13.97 13.96
N LYS A 13 -36.16 13.06 14.90
CA LYS A 13 -36.83 13.02 16.19
C LYS A 13 -35.80 13.19 17.30
N ILE A 14 -36.03 14.13 18.19
CA ILE A 14 -35.23 14.34 19.39
C ILE A 14 -36.14 14.26 20.61
N ALA A 15 -35.86 13.33 21.49
CA ALA A 15 -36.53 13.18 22.74
C ALA A 15 -35.51 13.27 23.88
N GLY A 16 -35.75 14.11 24.87
CA GLY A 16 -34.80 14.25 25.98
C GLY A 16 -35.36 14.94 27.19
N THR A 17 -34.59 14.92 28.27
CA THR A 17 -34.86 15.50 29.56
C THR A 17 -33.70 16.37 30.03
N LEU A 18 -34.02 17.48 30.68
CA LEU A 18 -33.05 18.36 31.31
C LEU A 18 -32.93 18.01 32.80
N ALA A 19 -31.76 17.56 33.22
CA ALA A 19 -31.46 17.34 34.64
C ALA A 19 -30.91 18.64 35.22
N THR A 20 -31.77 19.33 36.02
CA THR A 20 -31.41 20.60 36.63
C THR A 20 -30.84 20.46 38.05
N ASP A 21 -30.91 19.28 38.60
CA ASP A 21 -30.38 18.87 39.91
C ASP A 21 -28.95 18.28 39.81
N SER A 22 -28.43 18.11 38.61
CA SER A 22 -27.06 17.71 38.37
C SER A 22 -26.12 18.91 38.24
N THR A 23 -24.85 18.71 38.62
CA THR A 23 -23.79 19.72 38.44
C THR A 23 -22.64 19.08 37.68
N PRO A 24 -22.38 19.44 36.39
CA PRO A 24 -23.09 20.46 35.58
C PRO A 24 -24.50 20.02 35.16
N ILE A 25 -25.35 21.00 34.81
CA ILE A 25 -26.67 20.75 34.21
C ILE A 25 -26.47 19.96 32.92
N ALA A 26 -27.18 18.88 32.74
CA ALA A 26 -27.08 18.03 31.56
C ALA A 26 -28.44 17.87 30.85
N PHE A 27 -28.38 17.89 29.52
CA PHE A 27 -29.51 17.52 28.68
C PHE A 27 -29.20 16.17 28.03
N SER A 28 -30.03 15.18 28.28
CA SER A 28 -29.83 13.81 27.76
C SER A 28 -31.11 13.27 27.15
N GLY A 29 -30.95 12.37 26.17
CA GLY A 29 -32.07 11.83 25.45
C GLY A 29 -31.66 10.90 24.31
N GLN A 30 -32.51 10.84 23.31
CA GLN A 30 -32.30 10.02 22.09
C GLN A 30 -32.53 10.86 20.83
N ILE A 31 -31.74 10.61 19.83
CA ILE A 31 -31.87 11.17 18.48
C ILE A 31 -32.10 10.01 17.53
N GLU A 32 -33.18 10.09 16.75
CA GLU A 32 -33.43 9.24 15.59
C GLU A 32 -33.46 10.16 14.36
N ALA A 33 -32.68 9.84 13.32
CA ALA A 33 -32.68 10.62 12.08
C ALA A 33 -32.69 9.66 10.88
N ASP A 34 -33.65 9.88 9.99
CA ASP A 34 -33.75 9.19 8.71
C ASP A 34 -33.69 10.24 7.60
N ILE A 35 -32.73 10.16 6.72
CA ILE A 35 -32.43 11.12 5.68
C ILE A 35 -32.22 10.37 4.38
N ALA A 36 -33.12 10.59 3.44
CA ALA A 36 -33.09 9.88 2.16
C ALA A 36 -31.86 10.24 1.30
N LYS A 37 -31.34 11.45 1.47
CA LYS A 37 -30.16 11.95 0.74
C LYS A 37 -29.36 12.93 1.61
N LEU A 38 -28.06 12.69 1.72
CA LEU A 38 -27.15 13.57 2.50
C LEU A 38 -27.10 15.01 1.99
N ASP A 39 -27.29 15.26 0.70
CA ASP A 39 -27.35 16.60 0.10
C ASP A 39 -28.43 17.50 0.74
N LEU A 40 -29.47 16.90 1.29
CA LEU A 40 -30.50 17.63 2.02
C LEU A 40 -29.99 18.17 3.37
N LEU A 41 -29.12 17.42 4.03
CA LEU A 41 -28.46 17.86 5.28
C LEU A 41 -27.49 19.00 5.04
N SER A 42 -26.66 18.93 3.99
CA SER A 42 -25.70 19.99 3.68
C SER A 42 -26.41 21.33 3.43
N LYS A 43 -27.54 21.29 2.69
CA LYS A 43 -28.37 22.46 2.45
C LYS A 43 -29.00 23.04 3.72
N LEU A 44 -29.39 22.18 4.68
CA LEU A 44 -29.95 22.63 5.97
C LEU A 44 -28.90 23.18 6.92
N ALA A 45 -27.71 22.58 6.92
CA ALA A 45 -26.60 22.96 7.78
C ALA A 45 -25.82 24.18 7.24
N GLY A 46 -26.07 24.60 6.01
CA GLY A 46 -25.33 25.69 5.35
C GLY A 46 -23.86 25.33 5.10
N VAL A 47 -23.56 24.04 4.98
CA VAL A 47 -22.24 23.51 4.63
C VAL A 47 -22.17 23.47 3.09
N ASP A 48 -21.01 23.76 2.53
CA ASP A 48 -20.75 23.64 1.09
C ASP A 48 -21.15 22.26 0.56
N ALA A 49 -21.62 22.23 -0.69
CA ALA A 49 -22.21 21.05 -1.28
C ALA A 49 -21.28 19.83 -1.16
N LEU A 50 -21.82 18.71 -0.66
CA LEU A 50 -21.15 17.44 -0.74
C LEU A 50 -20.96 17.05 -2.22
N PRO A 51 -19.93 16.26 -2.56
CA PRO A 51 -19.82 15.65 -3.88
C PRO A 51 -21.13 14.99 -4.28
N ALA A 52 -21.53 15.08 -5.55
CA ALA A 52 -22.84 14.63 -6.03
C ALA A 52 -23.11 13.15 -5.67
N SER A 53 -22.10 12.30 -5.72
CA SER A 53 -22.17 10.88 -5.34
C SER A 53 -22.42 10.67 -3.84
N ALA A 54 -21.80 11.47 -2.98
CA ALA A 54 -22.04 11.46 -1.53
C ALA A 54 -23.43 11.98 -1.18
N GLY A 55 -23.88 13.00 -1.91
CA GLY A 55 -25.18 13.62 -1.71
C GLY A 55 -26.36 12.69 -1.92
N GLU A 56 -26.21 11.66 -2.75
CA GLU A 56 -27.27 10.67 -3.05
C GLU A 56 -27.37 9.55 -1.99
N LEU A 57 -26.42 9.43 -1.06
CA LEU A 57 -26.43 8.39 -0.03
C LEU A 57 -27.52 8.66 1.01
N ALA A 58 -28.26 7.60 1.38
CA ALA A 58 -29.19 7.64 2.49
C ALA A 58 -28.43 7.49 3.82
N LEU A 59 -28.87 8.22 4.85
CA LEU A 59 -28.35 8.15 6.21
C LEU A 59 -29.47 7.80 7.17
N SER A 60 -29.27 6.75 7.96
CA SER A 60 -30.04 6.49 9.19
C SER A 60 -29.13 6.58 10.41
N LEU A 61 -29.60 7.24 11.46
CA LEU A 61 -28.89 7.45 12.71
C LEU A 61 -29.82 7.22 13.89
N ASP A 62 -29.41 6.37 14.81
CA ASP A 62 -30.00 6.24 16.13
C ASP A 62 -28.91 6.36 17.19
N THR A 63 -29.08 7.22 18.19
CA THR A 63 -28.10 7.39 19.26
C THR A 63 -28.70 7.98 20.52
N GLY A 64 -28.27 7.47 21.66
CA GLY A 64 -28.40 8.17 22.93
C GLY A 64 -27.42 9.34 23.01
N PHE A 65 -27.86 10.47 23.55
CA PHE A 65 -26.97 11.61 23.77
C PHE A 65 -27.03 12.15 25.19
N SER A 66 -25.91 12.72 25.63
CA SER A 66 -25.81 13.53 26.84
C SER A 66 -24.90 14.72 26.60
N VAL A 67 -25.46 15.92 26.81
CA VAL A 67 -24.75 17.19 26.57
C VAL A 67 -24.73 17.98 27.86
N SER A 68 -23.57 18.42 28.29
CA SER A 68 -23.36 19.35 29.40
C SER A 68 -22.58 20.59 28.90
N SER A 69 -22.26 21.50 29.82
CA SER A 69 -21.42 22.67 29.49
C SER A 69 -20.00 22.29 29.05
N SER A 70 -19.51 21.10 29.44
CA SER A 70 -18.13 20.67 29.26
C SER A 70 -17.97 19.40 28.44
N THR A 71 -19.04 18.66 28.15
CA THR A 71 -18.96 17.37 27.47
C THR A 71 -20.15 17.11 26.58
N VAL A 72 -19.89 16.41 25.48
CA VAL A 72 -20.89 15.77 24.62
C VAL A 72 -20.57 14.28 24.56
N ARG A 73 -21.57 13.44 24.82
CA ARG A 73 -21.45 11.98 24.71
C ARG A 73 -22.56 11.47 23.80
N LEU A 74 -22.17 10.65 22.84
CA LEU A 74 -23.08 9.80 22.07
C LEU A 74 -22.87 8.35 22.52
N SER A 75 -23.94 7.66 22.86
CA SER A 75 -23.94 6.27 23.30
C SER A 75 -24.88 5.44 22.44
N ASP A 76 -24.58 4.17 22.32
CA ASP A 76 -25.40 3.25 21.52
C ASP A 76 -25.62 3.80 20.10
N LEU A 77 -24.57 4.43 19.55
CA LEU A 77 -24.57 4.99 18.21
C LEU A 77 -24.81 3.86 17.20
N ALA A 78 -25.82 3.96 16.38
CA ALA A 78 -26.08 3.12 15.22
C ALA A 78 -26.20 4.02 13.98
N VAL A 79 -25.35 3.78 12.99
CA VAL A 79 -25.29 4.56 11.74
C VAL A 79 -25.38 3.61 10.56
N GLU A 80 -26.26 3.92 9.63
CA GLU A 80 -26.31 3.29 8.31
C GLU A 80 -26.12 4.36 7.24
N LEU A 81 -25.11 4.20 6.40
CA LEU A 81 -24.79 5.10 5.30
C LEU A 81 -24.69 4.31 3.99
N GLY A 82 -25.71 4.38 3.15
CA GLY A 82 -25.82 3.49 2.00
C GLY A 82 -25.84 2.02 2.44
N GLU A 83 -24.85 1.24 1.99
CA GLU A 83 -24.67 -0.18 2.39
C GLU A 83 -23.76 -0.35 3.62
N SER A 84 -23.19 0.73 4.13
CA SER A 84 -22.25 0.71 5.25
C SER A 84 -23.01 0.83 6.57
N GLN A 85 -22.66 0.00 7.55
CA GLN A 85 -23.30 -0.04 8.87
C GLN A 85 -22.22 -0.04 9.95
N ALA A 86 -22.40 0.86 10.93
CA ALA A 86 -21.51 0.94 12.09
C ALA A 86 -22.29 1.21 13.37
N THR A 87 -21.78 0.69 14.47
CA THR A 87 -22.26 0.95 15.82
C THR A 87 -21.11 1.42 16.70
N GLY A 88 -21.41 2.11 17.82
CA GLY A 88 -20.35 2.53 18.72
C GLY A 88 -20.69 3.66 19.65
N SER A 89 -19.70 4.50 19.94
CA SER A 89 -19.85 5.66 20.80
C SER A 89 -18.88 6.78 20.41
N ALA A 90 -19.25 8.01 20.75
CA ALA A 90 -18.37 9.17 20.63
C ALA A 90 -18.43 10.00 21.92
N PHE A 91 -17.30 10.56 22.31
CA PHE A 91 -17.18 11.42 23.47
C PHE A 91 -16.32 12.65 23.13
N VAL A 92 -16.81 13.83 23.49
CA VAL A 92 -16.13 15.10 23.20
C VAL A 92 -16.02 15.90 24.49
N THR A 93 -14.83 16.36 24.85
CA THR A 93 -14.62 17.39 25.88
C THR A 93 -14.57 18.76 25.22
N LEU A 94 -15.26 19.73 25.81
CA LEU A 94 -15.38 21.10 25.29
C LEU A 94 -14.53 22.10 26.09
N ASP A 95 -14.15 21.75 27.34
CA ASP A 95 -13.38 22.58 28.23
C ASP A 95 -11.88 22.22 28.20
N GLY A 96 -11.01 23.21 28.14
CA GLY A 96 -9.55 23.04 28.10
C GLY A 96 -9.05 22.48 26.78
N ALA A 97 -8.16 21.48 26.84
CA ALA A 97 -7.75 20.74 25.64
C ALA A 97 -8.92 19.89 25.13
N ARG A 98 -9.35 20.17 23.90
CA ARG A 98 -10.46 19.46 23.28
C ARG A 98 -10.07 18.02 22.98
N THR A 99 -10.78 17.07 23.55
CA THR A 99 -10.54 15.65 23.27
C THR A 99 -11.78 15.06 22.61
N ILE A 100 -11.58 14.38 21.50
CA ILE A 100 -12.58 13.56 20.82
C ILE A 100 -12.14 12.10 20.97
N GLU A 101 -13.02 11.28 21.51
CA GLU A 101 -12.83 9.82 21.55
C GLU A 101 -13.93 9.17 20.71
N LEU A 102 -13.53 8.34 19.76
CA LEU A 102 -14.41 7.65 18.83
C LEU A 102 -14.11 6.16 18.87
N ALA A 103 -15.11 5.36 19.20
CA ALA A 103 -15.04 3.91 19.14
C ALA A 103 -16.18 3.41 18.26
N LEU A 104 -15.84 2.82 17.11
CA LEU A 104 -16.80 2.32 16.13
C LEU A 104 -16.51 0.87 15.76
N THR A 105 -17.57 0.10 15.65
CA THR A 105 -17.56 -1.26 15.11
C THR A 105 -18.48 -1.29 13.90
N ALA A 106 -17.91 -1.56 12.73
CA ALA A 106 -18.65 -1.68 11.49
C ALA A 106 -18.81 -3.17 11.12
N SER A 107 -20.01 -3.59 10.80
CA SER A 107 -20.23 -4.91 10.23
C SER A 107 -19.80 -4.95 8.76
N ARG A 108 -20.00 -3.85 8.05
CA ARG A 108 -19.60 -3.66 6.66
C ARG A 108 -19.34 -2.18 6.39
N LEU A 109 -18.22 -1.90 5.72
CA LEU A 109 -17.91 -0.61 5.12
C LEU A 109 -17.70 -0.80 3.62
N ASP A 110 -18.37 -0.04 2.79
CA ASP A 110 -18.23 -0.09 1.34
C ASP A 110 -17.40 1.12 0.86
N LEU A 111 -16.09 0.92 0.76
CA LEU A 111 -15.17 1.97 0.32
C LEU A 111 -15.29 2.24 -1.18
N ASP A 112 -15.70 1.26 -1.99
CA ASP A 112 -15.90 1.45 -3.43
C ASP A 112 -17.01 2.48 -3.70
N THR A 113 -17.98 2.55 -2.79
CA THR A 113 -19.06 3.55 -2.85
C THR A 113 -18.67 4.84 -2.11
N LEU A 114 -18.02 4.73 -0.94
CA LEU A 114 -17.74 5.88 -0.06
C LEU A 114 -16.57 6.72 -0.56
N LEU A 115 -15.46 6.12 -1.02
CA LEU A 115 -14.28 6.88 -1.46
C LEU A 115 -14.56 7.77 -2.67
N PRO A 116 -15.18 7.31 -3.76
CA PRO A 116 -15.57 8.19 -4.85
C PRO A 116 -16.54 9.28 -4.39
N ALA A 117 -17.45 8.93 -3.45
CA ALA A 117 -18.40 9.87 -2.91
C ALA A 117 -17.74 10.98 -2.08
N LEU A 118 -16.67 10.68 -1.35
CA LEU A 118 -15.97 11.62 -0.47
C LEU A 118 -14.84 12.39 -1.17
N LEU A 119 -14.20 11.76 -2.19
CA LEU A 119 -13.01 12.30 -2.86
C LEU A 119 -13.30 12.96 -4.20
N ALA A 120 -14.51 12.77 -4.78
CA ALA A 120 -14.89 13.38 -6.04
C ALA A 120 -15.19 14.88 -5.88
N GLY A 121 -14.17 15.70 -5.87
CA GLY A 121 -14.27 17.08 -6.34
C GLY A 121 -14.61 17.07 -7.84
N GLU A 122 -15.46 18.00 -8.30
CA GLU A 122 -15.94 18.05 -9.68
C GLU A 122 -14.80 17.94 -10.70
N GLY A 123 -14.70 16.80 -11.40
CA GLY A 123 -14.01 16.68 -12.68
C GLY A 123 -12.50 16.44 -12.67
N GLN A 124 -11.89 16.02 -11.57
CA GLN A 124 -10.47 15.65 -11.52
C GLN A 124 -10.30 14.17 -11.13
N THR A 125 -9.35 13.48 -11.78
CA THR A 125 -8.71 12.30 -11.17
C THR A 125 -8.31 12.68 -9.75
N PRO A 126 -8.49 11.82 -8.74
CA PRO A 126 -8.08 12.14 -7.39
C PRO A 126 -6.55 12.33 -7.36
N GLU A 127 -6.08 13.53 -7.64
CA GLU A 127 -4.84 13.98 -7.04
C GLU A 127 -5.15 14.02 -5.55
N LEU A 128 -4.47 13.21 -4.78
CA LEU A 128 -4.45 13.34 -3.33
C LEU A 128 -3.89 14.75 -3.07
N GLU A 129 -4.77 15.74 -3.00
CA GLU A 129 -4.34 17.06 -2.54
C GLU A 129 -3.68 16.85 -1.17
N PRO A 130 -2.56 17.53 -0.90
CA PRO A 130 -1.93 17.47 0.39
C PRO A 130 -3.00 17.74 1.45
N VAL A 131 -3.17 16.85 2.39
CA VAL A 131 -4.09 17.06 3.52
C VAL A 131 -3.68 18.38 4.14
N ASP A 132 -4.56 19.39 4.07
CA ASP A 132 -4.28 20.68 4.69
C ASP A 132 -4.03 20.45 6.19
N THR A 133 -2.78 20.46 6.58
CA THR A 133 -2.34 20.16 7.94
C THR A 133 -2.77 21.23 8.95
N GLN A 134 -3.27 22.38 8.48
CA GLN A 134 -3.92 23.38 9.32
C GLN A 134 -5.35 22.98 9.75
N LEU A 135 -5.90 21.87 9.22
CA LEU A 135 -7.23 21.37 9.60
C LEU A 135 -7.34 20.96 11.08
N TRP A 136 -6.23 20.68 11.75
CA TRP A 136 -6.25 20.18 13.12
C TRP A 136 -5.68 21.24 14.08
N PRO A 137 -6.53 21.85 14.95
CA PRO A 137 -6.05 22.78 15.97
C PRO A 137 -5.06 22.09 16.93
N ASP A 138 -4.01 22.82 17.33
CA ASP A 138 -2.99 22.30 18.27
C ASP A 138 -3.55 21.87 19.64
N ASP A 139 -4.76 22.34 19.98
CA ASP A 139 -5.46 22.01 21.23
C ASP A 139 -6.45 20.83 21.08
N LEU A 140 -6.43 20.14 19.92
CA LEU A 140 -7.26 18.98 19.67
C LEU A 140 -6.50 17.68 19.83
N THR A 141 -7.02 16.79 20.67
CA THR A 141 -6.63 15.37 20.71
C THR A 141 -7.78 14.53 20.18
N LEU A 142 -7.52 13.68 19.18
CA LEU A 142 -8.47 12.71 18.66
C LEU A 142 -7.96 11.29 18.94
N LYS A 143 -8.78 10.48 19.60
CA LYS A 143 -8.53 9.05 19.79
C LYS A 143 -9.55 8.27 18.97
N ALA A 144 -9.09 7.43 18.09
CA ALA A 144 -9.91 6.58 17.22
C ALA A 144 -9.62 5.10 17.49
N ASP A 145 -10.68 4.34 17.70
CA ASP A 145 -10.67 2.88 17.78
C ASP A 145 -11.76 2.36 16.83
N LEU A 146 -11.34 1.83 15.70
CA LEU A 146 -12.22 1.44 14.61
C LEU A 146 -12.01 -0.05 14.30
N VAL A 147 -13.09 -0.81 14.38
CA VAL A 147 -13.12 -2.23 14.03
C VAL A 147 -14.09 -2.43 12.89
N ALA A 148 -13.73 -3.20 11.87
CA ALA A 148 -14.66 -3.58 10.82
C ALA A 148 -14.54 -5.07 10.48
N ASP A 149 -15.67 -5.78 10.49
CA ASP A 149 -15.71 -7.19 10.09
C ASP A 149 -15.36 -7.35 8.61
N ALA A 150 -15.86 -6.44 7.78
CA ALA A 150 -15.58 -6.39 6.35
C ALA A 150 -15.52 -4.94 5.83
N VAL A 151 -14.50 -4.65 5.06
CA VAL A 151 -14.33 -3.43 4.25
C VAL A 151 -14.27 -3.84 2.80
N VAL A 152 -15.22 -3.42 1.98
CA VAL A 152 -15.21 -3.70 0.55
C VAL A 152 -14.35 -2.67 -0.15
N PHE A 153 -13.34 -3.15 -0.85
CA PHE A 153 -12.44 -2.36 -1.67
C PHE A 153 -11.99 -3.16 -2.91
N ASN A 154 -12.02 -2.53 -4.07
CA ASN A 154 -11.77 -3.17 -5.36
C ASN A 154 -12.63 -4.45 -5.52
N ALA A 155 -13.94 -4.29 -5.29
CA ALA A 155 -14.98 -5.32 -5.34
C ALA A 155 -14.72 -6.57 -4.46
N SER A 156 -13.77 -6.51 -3.55
CA SER A 156 -13.38 -7.63 -2.69
C SER A 156 -13.40 -7.26 -1.21
N PRO A 157 -13.80 -8.18 -0.31
CA PRO A 157 -13.81 -7.90 1.12
C PRO A 157 -12.43 -8.05 1.75
N ILE A 158 -11.91 -6.96 2.30
CA ILE A 158 -10.86 -6.94 3.32
C ILE A 158 -11.56 -7.22 4.65
N ARG A 159 -11.05 -8.13 5.45
CA ARG A 159 -11.71 -8.60 6.68
C ARG A 159 -10.91 -8.26 7.92
N GLN A 160 -11.57 -8.35 9.09
CA GLN A 160 -10.93 -8.20 10.40
C GLN A 160 -10.06 -6.93 10.47
N VAL A 161 -10.58 -5.83 9.94
CA VAL A 161 -9.88 -4.56 9.98
C VAL A 161 -9.96 -4.01 11.39
N HIS A 162 -8.81 -3.66 11.95
CA HIS A 162 -8.69 -2.98 13.23
C HIS A 162 -7.74 -1.80 13.08
N PHE A 163 -8.19 -0.62 13.48
CA PHE A 163 -7.41 0.61 13.41
C PHE A 163 -7.52 1.38 14.70
N THR A 164 -6.39 1.57 15.39
CA THR A 164 -6.29 2.36 16.60
C THR A 164 -5.23 3.43 16.44
N ALA A 165 -5.64 4.68 16.58
CA ALA A 165 -4.74 5.82 16.42
C ALA A 165 -5.09 6.98 17.34
N VAL A 166 -4.10 7.80 17.64
CA VAL A 166 -4.23 9.04 18.40
C VAL A 166 -3.61 10.18 17.58
N LEU A 167 -4.40 11.22 17.34
CA LEU A 167 -3.92 12.51 16.88
C LEU A 167 -3.67 13.39 18.10
N ASP A 168 -2.47 13.90 18.25
CA ASP A 168 -2.12 14.91 19.27
C ASP A 168 -1.16 15.92 18.66
N LYS A 169 -1.48 17.21 18.81
CA LYS A 169 -0.66 18.32 18.28
C LYS A 169 -0.27 18.16 16.80
N GLY A 170 -1.21 17.72 15.97
CA GLY A 170 -1.01 17.57 14.54
C GLY A 170 -0.25 16.30 14.10
N ALA A 171 0.21 15.47 15.04
CA ALA A 171 0.86 14.20 14.74
C ALA A 171 -0.08 13.02 15.01
N TRP A 172 -0.15 12.07 14.11
CA TRP A 172 -0.84 10.79 14.31
C TRP A 172 0.13 9.75 14.83
N SER A 173 -0.26 9.07 15.90
CA SER A 173 0.38 7.85 16.37
C SER A 173 -0.57 6.69 16.13
N ILE A 174 -0.22 5.80 15.21
CA ILE A 174 -0.98 4.61 14.85
C ILE A 174 -0.40 3.45 15.64
N SER A 175 -1.12 3.01 16.67
CA SER A 175 -0.66 1.89 17.51
C SER A 175 -1.00 0.53 16.88
N GLN A 176 -2.03 0.48 16.04
CA GLN A 176 -2.49 -0.73 15.39
C GLN A 176 -3.24 -0.38 14.10
N ALA A 177 -2.86 -1.01 13.00
CA ALA A 177 -3.62 -1.06 11.77
C ALA A 177 -3.45 -2.46 11.18
N GLU A 178 -4.47 -3.29 11.31
CA GLU A 178 -4.45 -4.70 10.93
C GLU A 178 -5.58 -4.99 9.95
N ALA A 179 -5.33 -5.91 9.04
CA ALA A 179 -6.32 -6.37 8.07
C ALA A 179 -6.00 -7.75 7.54
N LEU A 180 -7.02 -8.50 7.17
CA LEU A 180 -6.94 -9.72 6.39
C LEU A 180 -7.37 -9.44 4.96
N LEU A 181 -6.41 -9.35 4.05
CA LEU A 181 -6.62 -9.06 2.64
C LEU A 181 -7.21 -10.25 1.87
N PRO A 182 -7.82 -10.05 0.70
CA PRO A 182 -8.19 -11.12 -0.21
C PRO A 182 -7.00 -12.05 -0.48
N GLY A 183 -7.25 -13.36 -0.52
CA GLY A 183 -6.17 -14.36 -0.59
C GLY A 183 -5.67 -14.84 0.78
N GLY A 184 -6.12 -14.22 1.88
CA GLY A 184 -5.73 -14.62 3.24
C GLY A 184 -4.40 -14.05 3.70
N THR A 185 -3.95 -12.94 3.11
CA THR A 185 -2.76 -12.22 3.56
C THR A 185 -3.12 -11.38 4.78
N SER A 186 -2.49 -11.66 5.92
CA SER A 186 -2.53 -10.81 7.11
C SER A 186 -1.55 -9.66 6.94
N LEU A 187 -2.02 -8.44 7.13
CA LEU A 187 -1.23 -7.22 7.09
C LEU A 187 -1.32 -6.53 8.45
N ALA A 188 -0.19 -6.11 8.99
CA ALA A 188 -0.11 -5.29 10.20
C ALA A 188 0.83 -4.11 9.97
N LEU A 189 0.42 -2.96 10.47
CA LEU A 189 1.12 -1.69 10.35
C LEU A 189 0.99 -0.93 11.68
N SER A 190 2.06 -0.28 12.13
CA SER A 190 2.03 0.70 13.20
C SER A 190 3.05 1.79 12.89
N GLY A 191 2.96 2.94 13.55
CA GLY A 191 3.90 4.03 13.28
C GLY A 191 3.32 5.41 13.54
N GLU A 192 3.98 6.39 12.97
CA GLU A 192 3.62 7.80 13.14
C GLU A 192 3.45 8.48 11.78
N VAL A 193 2.46 9.37 11.71
CA VAL A 193 2.33 10.33 10.60
C VAL A 193 2.60 11.72 11.19
N VAL A 194 3.65 12.35 10.71
CA VAL A 194 4.03 13.73 11.07
C VAL A 194 4.04 14.59 9.82
N VAL A 195 3.97 15.90 10.01
CA VAL A 195 4.12 16.85 8.91
C VAL A 195 5.54 17.38 8.90
N GLU A 196 6.25 17.21 7.80
CA GLU A 196 7.60 17.69 7.56
C GLU A 196 7.57 18.52 6.27
N GLU A 197 8.06 19.77 6.32
CA GLU A 197 8.07 20.66 5.15
C GLU A 197 6.70 20.79 4.45
N ASP A 198 5.61 20.85 5.25
CA ASP A 198 4.21 20.90 4.83
C ASP A 198 3.69 19.63 4.12
N GLU A 199 4.43 18.53 4.18
CA GLU A 199 4.03 17.24 3.62
C GLU A 199 3.81 16.19 4.72
N PRO A 200 2.78 15.32 4.60
CA PRO A 200 2.57 14.22 5.52
C PRO A 200 3.61 13.12 5.27
N VAL A 201 4.27 12.69 6.33
CA VAL A 201 5.28 11.63 6.31
C VAL A 201 4.88 10.55 7.29
N PHE A 202 4.71 9.32 6.79
CA PHE A 202 4.54 8.14 7.61
C PHE A 202 5.88 7.43 7.82
N ARG A 203 6.11 6.95 9.06
CA ARG A 203 7.22 6.07 9.42
C ARG A 203 6.75 5.00 10.38
N GLY A 204 7.09 3.74 10.09
CA GLY A 204 6.80 2.64 11.00
C GLY A 204 6.99 1.27 10.39
N PRO A 205 7.00 0.22 11.22
CA PRO A 205 7.09 -1.15 10.76
C PRO A 205 5.84 -1.58 10.00
N VAL A 206 6.06 -2.43 9.00
CA VAL A 206 5.05 -3.17 8.27
C VAL A 206 5.38 -4.66 8.32
N GLU A 207 4.37 -5.47 8.59
CA GLU A 207 4.45 -6.92 8.58
C GLU A 207 3.34 -7.47 7.69
N ALA A 208 3.68 -8.47 6.86
CA ALA A 208 2.69 -9.19 6.08
C ALA A 208 3.01 -10.68 6.03
N THR A 209 2.00 -11.51 6.22
CA THR A 209 2.13 -12.97 6.11
C THR A 209 1.01 -13.53 5.25
N SER A 210 1.33 -14.49 4.39
CA SER A 210 0.35 -15.15 3.53
C SER A 210 0.73 -16.61 3.25
N ASP A 211 -0.30 -17.45 3.11
CA ASP A 211 -0.17 -18.78 2.53
C ASP A 211 -0.64 -18.83 1.06
N ASN A 212 -1.13 -17.73 0.53
CA ASN A 212 -1.59 -17.61 -0.85
C ASN A 212 -1.45 -16.17 -1.39
N LEU A 213 -0.20 -15.68 -1.39
CA LEU A 213 0.16 -14.35 -1.91
C LEU A 213 -0.37 -14.11 -3.32
N ARG A 214 -0.38 -15.16 -4.16
CA ARG A 214 -0.86 -15.08 -5.54
C ARG A 214 -2.26 -14.46 -5.62
N ALA A 215 -3.21 -14.92 -4.80
CA ALA A 215 -4.56 -14.38 -4.80
C ALA A 215 -4.64 -12.92 -4.34
N THR A 216 -3.72 -12.49 -3.47
CA THR A 216 -3.60 -11.09 -3.07
C THR A 216 -3.04 -10.23 -4.21
N LEU A 217 -2.03 -10.72 -4.92
CA LEU A 217 -1.46 -10.03 -6.09
C LEU A 217 -2.46 -9.94 -7.25
N GLU A 218 -3.22 -11.01 -7.51
CA GLU A 218 -4.31 -11.01 -8.51
C GLU A 218 -5.41 -9.98 -8.15
N TRP A 219 -5.76 -9.86 -6.86
CA TRP A 219 -6.69 -8.83 -6.39
C TRP A 219 -6.13 -7.41 -6.56
N LEU A 220 -4.81 -7.24 -6.42
CA LEU A 220 -4.12 -5.97 -6.69
C LEU A 220 -3.87 -5.73 -8.20
N GLU A 221 -4.44 -6.58 -9.06
CA GLU A 221 -4.36 -6.48 -10.53
C GLU A 221 -2.93 -6.66 -11.10
N PHE A 222 -2.05 -7.34 -10.34
CA PHE A 222 -0.76 -7.75 -10.90
C PHE A 222 -0.95 -8.84 -11.95
N ASP A 223 -0.34 -8.66 -13.11
CA ASP A 223 -0.31 -9.68 -14.16
C ASP A 223 0.64 -10.82 -13.75
N LEU A 224 0.08 -11.99 -13.50
CA LEU A 224 0.80 -13.21 -13.15
C LEU A 224 0.72 -14.27 -14.27
N GLU A 225 0.38 -13.85 -15.48
CA GLU A 225 0.37 -14.73 -16.64
C GLU A 225 1.79 -15.29 -16.89
N GLY A 226 1.89 -16.58 -16.98
CA GLY A 226 3.19 -17.25 -17.15
C GLY A 226 3.88 -17.69 -15.85
N VAL A 227 3.50 -17.18 -14.68
CA VAL A 227 4.01 -17.67 -13.40
C VAL A 227 3.26 -18.95 -13.00
N ALA A 228 3.99 -20.05 -12.72
CA ALA A 228 3.40 -21.33 -12.34
C ALA A 228 2.45 -21.19 -11.14
N GLN A 229 1.32 -21.93 -11.16
CA GLN A 229 0.23 -21.77 -10.17
C GLN A 229 0.61 -22.20 -8.75
N ASP A 230 1.68 -22.97 -8.59
CA ASP A 230 2.22 -23.41 -7.29
C ASP A 230 3.26 -22.42 -6.71
N ARG A 231 3.51 -21.29 -7.39
CA ARG A 231 4.41 -20.22 -6.96
C ARG A 231 3.65 -19.03 -6.38
N LEU A 232 4.40 -18.16 -5.71
CA LEU A 232 3.86 -16.99 -5.01
C LEU A 232 2.79 -17.38 -3.99
N ARG A 233 3.04 -18.47 -3.26
CA ARG A 233 2.12 -18.96 -2.25
C ARG A 233 2.43 -18.37 -0.89
N ARG A 234 3.57 -18.69 -0.35
CA ARG A 234 3.96 -18.25 0.98
C ARG A 234 4.75 -16.95 0.90
N VAL A 235 4.39 -16.01 1.78
CA VAL A 235 5.18 -14.82 2.03
C VAL A 235 5.21 -14.52 3.52
N ASP A 236 6.38 -14.09 3.97
CA ASP A 236 6.63 -13.49 5.28
C ASP A 236 7.45 -12.21 5.02
N LEU A 237 6.87 -11.06 5.27
CA LEU A 237 7.48 -9.74 5.05
C LEU A 237 7.59 -9.00 6.38
N PHE A 238 8.76 -8.44 6.61
CA PHE A 238 9.00 -7.39 7.60
C PHE A 238 9.83 -6.28 6.96
N ALA A 239 9.48 -5.02 7.22
CA ALA A 239 10.27 -3.86 6.83
C ALA A 239 9.91 -2.63 7.68
N ASP A 240 10.82 -1.67 7.77
CA ASP A 240 10.52 -0.31 8.20
C ASP A 240 10.10 0.50 6.97
N LEU A 241 8.84 0.93 6.96
CA LEU A 241 8.20 1.65 5.86
C LEU A 241 8.30 3.16 6.08
N PHE A 242 8.72 3.87 5.05
CA PHE A 242 8.67 5.32 4.92
C PHE A 242 7.80 5.68 3.73
N LEU A 243 6.79 6.53 3.96
CA LEU A 243 5.92 7.06 2.91
C LEU A 243 5.86 8.57 3.02
N SER A 244 6.07 9.25 1.90
CA SER A 244 5.76 10.68 1.74
C SER A 244 5.20 10.91 0.33
N PRO A 245 4.63 12.07 0.03
CA PRO A 245 4.22 12.38 -1.33
C PRO A 245 5.37 12.15 -2.31
N GLY A 246 5.17 11.23 -3.26
CA GLY A 246 6.17 10.87 -4.27
C GLY A 246 7.36 10.04 -3.79
N VAL A 247 7.43 9.57 -2.53
CA VAL A 247 8.51 8.68 -2.06
C VAL A 247 7.95 7.51 -1.27
N ILE A 248 8.35 6.31 -1.66
CA ILE A 248 8.10 5.06 -0.93
C ILE A 248 9.45 4.41 -0.66
N ALA A 249 9.78 4.12 0.61
CA ALA A 249 10.99 3.40 0.93
C ALA A 249 10.73 2.32 1.98
N MET A 250 11.40 1.19 1.83
CA MET A 250 11.45 0.12 2.81
C MET A 250 12.91 -0.12 3.17
N THR A 251 13.23 -0.04 4.46
CA THR A 251 14.54 -0.37 5.02
C THR A 251 14.42 -1.54 5.97
N GLY A 252 15.53 -2.22 6.24
CA GLY A 252 15.47 -3.43 7.06
C GLY A 252 14.57 -4.52 6.47
N LEU A 253 14.39 -4.52 5.15
CA LEU A 253 13.57 -5.49 4.44
C LEU A 253 14.05 -6.91 4.72
N ASP A 254 13.14 -7.75 5.15
CA ASP A 254 13.29 -9.18 5.32
C ASP A 254 12.04 -9.85 4.72
N LEU A 255 12.20 -10.39 3.51
CA LEU A 255 11.12 -10.96 2.72
C LEU A 255 11.43 -12.43 2.44
N GLY A 256 10.75 -13.32 3.14
CA GLY A 256 10.68 -14.73 2.78
C GLY A 256 9.57 -14.96 1.76
N PHE A 257 9.85 -15.61 0.64
CA PHE A 257 8.83 -16.01 -0.33
C PHE A 257 9.15 -17.38 -0.93
N ASP A 258 8.14 -18.25 -0.93
CA ASP A 258 8.26 -19.65 -1.31
C ASP A 258 9.48 -20.35 -0.62
N SER A 259 10.62 -20.45 -1.29
CA SER A 259 11.86 -21.03 -0.78
C SER A 259 13.04 -20.04 -0.76
N SER A 260 12.78 -18.77 -0.99
CA SER A 260 13.79 -17.73 -1.14
C SER A 260 13.68 -16.71 0.00
N ARG A 261 14.78 -16.06 0.34
CA ARG A 261 14.81 -14.95 1.30
C ARG A 261 15.58 -13.76 0.72
N LEU A 262 14.90 -12.63 0.62
CA LEU A 262 15.42 -11.36 0.18
C LEU A 262 15.57 -10.42 1.38
N THR A 263 16.73 -9.82 1.53
CA THR A 263 17.00 -8.83 2.57
C THR A 263 17.60 -7.56 1.98
N GLY A 264 17.47 -6.43 2.70
CA GLY A 264 18.09 -5.17 2.25
C GLY A 264 17.20 -3.95 2.39
N GLY A 265 17.15 -3.14 1.34
CA GLY A 265 16.31 -1.96 1.28
C GLY A 265 16.01 -1.55 -0.15
N ILE A 266 14.88 -0.89 -0.34
CA ILE A 266 14.45 -0.35 -1.63
C ILE A 266 13.77 1.01 -1.39
N ALA A 267 14.03 1.96 -2.27
CA ALA A 267 13.35 3.24 -2.29
C ALA A 267 12.94 3.58 -3.72
N ALA A 268 11.72 4.05 -3.88
CA ALA A 268 11.20 4.54 -5.14
C ALA A 268 10.75 6.00 -4.98
N ARG A 269 11.13 6.84 -5.92
CA ARG A 269 10.66 8.20 -6.05
C ARG A 269 9.79 8.32 -7.30
N ILE A 270 8.56 8.77 -7.10
CA ILE A 270 7.58 9.01 -8.16
C ILE A 270 7.73 10.46 -8.59
N SER A 271 8.22 10.67 -9.80
CA SER A 271 8.43 11.98 -10.43
C SER A 271 8.22 11.86 -11.94
N GLU A 272 8.44 12.93 -12.72
CA GLU A 272 8.36 12.85 -14.19
C GLU A 272 9.26 11.74 -14.77
N ILE A 273 10.45 11.56 -14.20
CA ILE A 273 11.31 10.42 -14.45
C ILE A 273 11.43 9.66 -13.13
N PRO A 274 10.71 8.55 -12.94
CA PRO A 274 10.78 7.78 -11.71
C PRO A 274 12.19 7.29 -11.41
N SER A 275 12.55 7.21 -10.14
CA SER A 275 13.85 6.65 -9.74
C SER A 275 13.68 5.56 -8.70
N VAL A 276 14.48 4.51 -8.82
CA VAL A 276 14.53 3.39 -7.88
C VAL A 276 15.96 3.19 -7.42
N THR A 277 16.14 3.13 -6.10
CA THR A 277 17.41 2.74 -5.46
C THR A 277 17.18 1.45 -4.69
N ALA A 278 18.02 0.44 -4.88
CA ALA A 278 17.86 -0.85 -4.24
C ALA A 278 19.22 -1.43 -3.81
N GLU A 279 19.33 -1.83 -2.55
CA GLU A 279 20.42 -2.63 -2.01
C GLU A 279 19.85 -3.94 -1.50
N LEU A 280 20.10 -5.04 -2.22
CA LEU A 280 19.38 -6.30 -2.02
C LEU A 280 20.31 -7.49 -1.97
N VAL A 281 20.02 -8.42 -1.07
CA VAL A 281 20.68 -9.72 -0.97
C VAL A 281 19.62 -10.82 -1.01
N LEU A 282 19.72 -11.68 -2.00
CA LEU A 282 18.85 -12.86 -2.19
C LEU A 282 19.67 -14.13 -1.95
N ASP A 283 19.21 -14.99 -1.05
CA ASP A 283 19.89 -16.24 -0.74
C ASP A 283 19.85 -17.21 -1.93
N GLN A 284 18.67 -17.46 -2.46
CA GLN A 284 18.50 -18.36 -3.60
C GLN A 284 17.24 -18.07 -4.39
N ILE A 285 17.27 -18.35 -5.69
CA ILE A 285 16.07 -18.37 -6.52
C ILE A 285 16.20 -19.37 -7.67
N ASN A 286 15.14 -20.12 -7.93
CA ASN A 286 15.01 -20.94 -9.12
C ASN A 286 14.11 -20.23 -10.13
N LEU A 287 14.70 -19.47 -11.07
CA LEU A 287 13.95 -18.74 -12.08
C LEU A 287 13.14 -19.63 -13.00
N ASP A 288 13.58 -20.87 -13.25
CA ASP A 288 12.85 -21.82 -14.10
C ASP A 288 11.46 -22.15 -13.54
N ALA A 289 11.28 -21.95 -12.24
CA ALA A 289 9.99 -22.15 -11.59
C ALA A 289 9.03 -20.96 -11.68
N TYR A 290 9.51 -19.78 -12.06
CA TYR A 290 8.73 -18.53 -12.16
C TYR A 290 8.54 -18.07 -13.61
N LEU A 291 9.41 -18.52 -14.52
CA LEU A 291 9.29 -18.20 -15.94
C LEU A 291 8.36 -19.20 -16.64
N PRO A 292 7.62 -18.78 -17.66
CA PRO A 292 6.82 -19.70 -18.45
C PRO A 292 7.72 -20.78 -19.09
N GLU A 293 7.21 -22.01 -19.17
CA GLU A 293 7.90 -23.06 -19.92
C GLU A 293 8.08 -22.58 -21.35
N THR A 294 9.29 -22.21 -21.72
CA THR A 294 9.63 -21.94 -23.11
C THR A 294 9.46 -23.25 -23.88
N VAL A 295 8.37 -23.35 -24.63
CA VAL A 295 8.25 -24.43 -25.63
C VAL A 295 9.47 -24.27 -26.54
N ALA A 296 10.34 -25.28 -26.55
CA ALA A 296 11.51 -25.31 -27.43
C ALA A 296 11.03 -25.29 -28.86
N SER A 297 10.79 -24.10 -29.42
CA SER A 297 10.50 -23.83 -30.79
C SER A 297 11.80 -23.27 -31.43
N ASP A 298 12.06 -23.61 -32.68
CA ASP A 298 13.24 -23.10 -33.42
C ASP A 298 13.28 -21.55 -33.52
N ASP A 299 12.20 -20.87 -33.06
CA ASP A 299 12.08 -19.40 -33.01
C ASP A 299 12.55 -18.79 -31.66
N ALA A 300 13.11 -19.57 -30.74
CA ALA A 300 13.51 -19.12 -29.41
C ALA A 300 14.58 -18.00 -29.42
N ALA A 301 15.38 -17.90 -30.48
CA ALA A 301 16.38 -16.86 -30.62
C ALA A 301 15.77 -15.48 -30.96
N GLU A 302 14.70 -15.43 -31.77
CA GLU A 302 14.01 -14.18 -32.12
C GLU A 302 13.13 -13.67 -30.93
N GLN A 303 12.49 -14.59 -30.16
CA GLN A 303 11.70 -14.22 -28.98
C GLN A 303 12.58 -13.76 -27.81
N SER A 304 13.82 -14.26 -27.69
CA SER A 304 14.74 -13.76 -26.65
C SER A 304 15.22 -12.34 -26.94
N ASP A 305 15.39 -11.96 -28.19
CA ASP A 305 15.74 -10.60 -28.56
C ASP A 305 14.60 -9.60 -28.35
N GLU A 306 13.33 -10.00 -28.60
CA GLU A 306 12.16 -9.16 -28.32
C GLU A 306 11.95 -8.96 -26.82
N SER A 307 12.11 -10.00 -25.99
CA SER A 307 11.95 -9.89 -24.54
C SER A 307 13.07 -9.06 -23.90
N LEU A 308 14.31 -9.19 -24.35
CA LEU A 308 15.41 -8.33 -23.93
C LEU A 308 15.20 -6.87 -24.35
N ALA A 309 14.76 -6.64 -25.58
CA ALA A 309 14.46 -5.29 -26.08
C ALA A 309 13.30 -4.64 -25.29
N ALA A 310 12.27 -5.40 -24.92
CA ALA A 310 11.19 -4.92 -24.09
C ALA A 310 11.68 -4.54 -22.68
N VAL A 311 12.47 -5.39 -22.03
CA VAL A 311 13.08 -5.10 -20.73
C VAL A 311 13.94 -3.84 -20.78
N VAL A 312 14.80 -3.71 -21.80
CA VAL A 312 15.64 -2.52 -21.99
C VAL A 312 14.78 -1.27 -22.19
N THR A 313 13.68 -1.38 -22.94
CA THR A 313 12.76 -0.26 -23.18
C THR A 313 12.06 0.18 -21.88
N TYR A 314 11.64 -0.76 -21.04
CA TYR A 314 11.04 -0.41 -19.74
C TYR A 314 12.06 0.19 -18.77
N ILE A 315 13.28 -0.35 -18.74
CA ILE A 315 14.35 0.15 -17.87
C ILE A 315 14.78 1.56 -18.27
N SER A 316 14.78 1.90 -19.57
CA SER A 316 15.14 3.26 -20.03
C SER A 316 14.15 4.36 -19.65
N LEU A 317 12.97 4.02 -19.10
CA LEU A 317 11.98 4.99 -18.64
C LEU A 317 12.19 5.39 -17.17
N ILE A 318 13.15 4.82 -16.47
CA ILE A 318 13.39 5.05 -15.04
C ILE A 318 14.89 5.27 -14.78
N ASN A 319 15.18 6.06 -13.75
CA ASN A 319 16.52 6.08 -13.17
C ASN A 319 16.64 4.92 -12.17
N LEU A 320 17.73 4.16 -12.25
CA LEU A 320 17.96 2.99 -11.42
C LEU A 320 19.35 3.04 -10.80
N ASP A 321 19.43 2.83 -9.49
CA ASP A 321 20.66 2.62 -8.73
C ASP A 321 20.53 1.30 -7.98
N ILE A 322 21.28 0.29 -8.36
CA ILE A 322 21.13 -1.07 -7.84
C ILE A 322 22.47 -1.65 -7.37
N ASP A 323 22.51 -2.14 -6.12
CA ASP A 323 23.51 -3.09 -5.61
C ASP A 323 22.77 -4.37 -5.19
N ALA A 324 22.85 -5.41 -6.00
CA ALA A 324 22.17 -6.67 -5.76
C ALA A 324 23.14 -7.84 -5.76
N ARG A 325 22.94 -8.75 -4.81
CA ARG A 325 23.67 -10.00 -4.67
C ARG A 325 22.71 -11.17 -4.61
N VAL A 326 23.03 -12.24 -5.33
CA VAL A 326 22.28 -13.50 -5.28
C VAL A 326 23.28 -14.64 -5.03
N ASP A 327 23.09 -15.35 -3.92
CA ASP A 327 24.03 -16.43 -3.57
C ASP A 327 23.91 -17.59 -4.56
N VAL A 328 22.68 -18.02 -4.85
CA VAL A 328 22.42 -19.11 -5.81
C VAL A 328 21.22 -18.78 -6.70
N LEU A 329 21.45 -18.72 -7.99
CA LEU A 329 20.41 -18.56 -9.01
C LEU A 329 20.40 -19.80 -9.90
N THR A 330 19.23 -20.41 -10.10
CA THR A 330 19.06 -21.48 -11.11
C THR A 330 18.31 -20.95 -12.30
N TYR A 331 18.89 -21.12 -13.49
CA TYR A 331 18.30 -20.74 -14.77
C TYR A 331 18.66 -21.76 -15.87
N ASN A 332 17.66 -22.23 -16.60
CA ASN A 332 17.79 -23.33 -17.59
C ASN A 332 18.49 -24.56 -17.02
N GLY A 333 18.17 -24.93 -15.78
CA GLY A 333 18.77 -26.05 -15.05
C GLY A 333 20.23 -25.83 -14.66
N VAL A 334 20.79 -24.64 -14.88
CA VAL A 334 22.18 -24.30 -14.52
C VAL A 334 22.19 -23.48 -13.25
N ALA A 335 23.00 -23.90 -12.28
CA ALA A 335 23.24 -23.12 -11.09
C ALA A 335 24.32 -22.06 -11.32
N VAL A 336 24.01 -20.81 -11.00
CA VAL A 336 24.90 -19.66 -10.99
C VAL A 336 25.12 -19.26 -9.54
N SER A 337 26.36 -19.21 -9.09
CA SER A 337 26.68 -18.86 -7.70
C SER A 337 27.35 -17.49 -7.61
N GLY A 338 27.01 -16.74 -6.56
CA GLY A 338 27.62 -15.44 -6.24
C GLY A 338 27.41 -14.42 -7.36
N LEU A 339 26.18 -14.31 -7.83
CA LEU A 339 25.80 -13.26 -8.79
C LEU A 339 25.85 -11.90 -8.07
N VAL A 340 26.46 -10.92 -8.73
CA VAL A 340 26.52 -9.52 -8.30
C VAL A 340 26.08 -8.65 -9.46
N ALA A 341 25.21 -7.67 -9.16
CA ALA A 341 24.79 -6.64 -10.08
C ALA A 341 24.85 -5.29 -9.36
N ASP A 342 25.83 -4.47 -9.72
CA ASP A 342 26.09 -3.16 -9.17
C ASP A 342 26.20 -2.17 -10.33
N GLY A 343 25.30 -1.20 -10.40
CA GLY A 343 25.26 -0.27 -11.50
C GLY A 343 24.18 0.80 -11.38
N ILE A 344 24.39 1.85 -12.15
CA ILE A 344 23.54 3.03 -12.19
C ILE A 344 23.05 3.24 -13.62
N LEU A 345 21.76 3.39 -13.80
CA LEU A 345 21.13 3.88 -15.00
C LEU A 345 20.56 5.27 -14.71
N LEU A 346 21.12 6.28 -15.34
CA LEU A 346 20.71 7.67 -15.16
C LEU A 346 20.68 8.36 -16.53
N ASP A 347 19.54 8.99 -16.87
CA ASP A 347 19.34 9.68 -18.15
C ASP A 347 19.74 8.81 -19.36
N ASP A 348 19.22 7.59 -19.40
CA ASP A 348 19.52 6.55 -20.42
C ASP A 348 20.97 6.02 -20.44
N LYS A 349 21.84 6.58 -19.60
CA LYS A 349 23.24 6.14 -19.52
C LYS A 349 23.41 5.08 -18.46
N LEU A 350 23.83 3.88 -18.87
CA LEU A 350 24.17 2.77 -17.97
C LEU A 350 25.66 2.82 -17.60
N VAL A 351 25.94 2.89 -16.30
CA VAL A 351 27.25 2.66 -15.72
C VAL A 351 27.20 1.35 -14.94
N LEU A 352 27.89 0.36 -15.41
CA LEU A 352 28.01 -0.95 -14.78
C LEU A 352 29.30 -0.99 -13.99
N GLU A 353 29.22 -0.87 -12.64
CA GLU A 353 30.39 -0.94 -11.79
C GLU A 353 30.88 -2.38 -11.67
N SER A 354 29.97 -3.31 -11.46
CA SER A 354 30.26 -4.74 -11.41
C SER A 354 29.02 -5.55 -11.77
N PHE A 355 29.11 -6.38 -12.78
CA PHE A 355 28.14 -7.41 -13.08
C PHE A 355 28.87 -8.74 -13.30
N GLY A 356 28.44 -9.82 -12.65
CA GLY A 356 29.08 -11.10 -12.88
C GLY A 356 28.69 -12.15 -11.84
N ALA A 357 29.31 -13.30 -11.98
CA ALA A 357 29.11 -14.43 -11.08
C ALA A 357 30.43 -15.07 -10.68
N ALA A 358 30.48 -15.58 -9.44
CA ALA A 358 31.64 -16.30 -8.96
C ALA A 358 31.81 -17.66 -9.62
N ASP A 359 30.69 -18.31 -9.95
CA ASP A 359 30.68 -19.59 -10.67
C ASP A 359 29.46 -19.73 -11.57
N ILE A 360 29.72 -19.95 -12.87
CA ILE A 360 28.77 -20.39 -13.90
C ILE A 360 29.38 -21.59 -14.59
N ALA A 361 28.93 -22.79 -14.26
CA ALA A 361 29.42 -24.05 -14.85
C ALA A 361 30.96 -24.18 -14.83
N GLY A 362 31.62 -23.83 -13.72
CA GLY A 362 33.06 -23.91 -13.54
C GLY A 362 33.85 -22.69 -13.97
N ALA A 363 33.20 -21.58 -14.26
CA ALA A 363 33.85 -20.32 -14.65
C ALA A 363 33.31 -19.11 -13.87
N ALA A 364 34.21 -18.25 -13.45
CA ALA A 364 33.88 -16.91 -12.97
C ALA A 364 33.83 -15.92 -14.13
N VAL A 365 32.78 -15.10 -14.14
CA VAL A 365 32.57 -14.06 -15.16
C VAL A 365 32.41 -12.71 -14.47
N ARG A 366 33.04 -11.67 -15.03
CA ARG A 366 32.89 -10.29 -14.60
C ARG A 366 32.76 -9.37 -15.79
N LEU A 367 31.87 -8.42 -15.67
CA LEU A 367 31.62 -7.37 -16.67
C LEU A 367 31.56 -6.03 -15.94
N SER A 368 32.17 -5.01 -16.51
CA SER A 368 32.06 -3.63 -16.06
C SER A 368 32.20 -2.67 -17.21
N GLY A 369 31.72 -1.42 -17.05
CA GLY A 369 31.86 -0.43 -18.10
C GLY A 369 30.68 0.50 -18.25
N THR A 370 30.54 1.12 -19.41
CA THR A 370 29.51 2.12 -19.67
C THR A 370 28.85 1.88 -21.03
N VAL A 371 27.53 2.13 -21.06
CA VAL A 371 26.74 2.16 -22.29
C VAL A 371 26.00 3.48 -22.32
N ASP A 372 26.18 4.25 -23.38
CA ASP A 372 25.52 5.51 -23.62
C ASP A 372 24.79 5.44 -24.97
N PRO A 373 23.48 5.15 -24.97
CA PRO A 373 22.73 4.98 -26.21
C PRO A 373 22.54 6.29 -26.96
N VAL A 374 22.60 7.45 -26.29
CA VAL A 374 22.45 8.76 -26.96
C VAL A 374 23.68 9.09 -27.83
N SER A 375 24.88 8.83 -27.31
CA SER A 375 26.11 8.99 -28.08
C SER A 375 26.47 7.75 -28.92
N GLY A 376 25.80 6.62 -28.73
CA GLY A 376 26.13 5.33 -29.29
C GLY A 376 27.47 4.75 -28.78
N SER A 377 27.94 5.25 -27.63
CA SER A 377 29.21 4.84 -27.06
C SER A 377 29.03 3.62 -26.14
N VAL A 378 29.84 2.58 -26.39
CA VAL A 378 29.89 1.36 -25.57
C VAL A 378 31.35 1.09 -25.18
N ALA A 379 31.64 1.07 -23.90
CA ALA A 379 32.98 0.75 -23.38
C ALA A 379 32.80 -0.31 -22.25
N LEU A 380 32.91 -1.57 -22.64
CA LEU A 380 32.75 -2.71 -21.72
C LEU A 380 34.09 -3.46 -21.56
N GLN A 381 34.36 -3.89 -20.34
CA GLN A 381 35.46 -4.77 -19.99
C GLN A 381 34.90 -6.08 -19.48
N MET A 382 35.30 -7.19 -20.07
CA MET A 382 34.88 -8.51 -19.64
C MET A 382 36.08 -9.35 -19.21
N GLY A 383 35.98 -9.98 -18.07
CA GLY A 383 36.95 -10.94 -17.55
C GLY A 383 36.31 -12.30 -17.35
N ILE A 384 36.90 -13.35 -17.90
CA ILE A 384 36.48 -14.73 -17.70
C ILE A 384 37.66 -15.52 -17.12
N LYS A 385 37.43 -16.22 -16.02
CA LYS A 385 38.39 -17.14 -15.41
C LYS A 385 37.72 -18.50 -15.26
N ALA A 386 38.13 -19.47 -16.08
CA ALA A 386 37.61 -20.83 -16.06
C ALA A 386 38.70 -21.82 -15.62
N GLU A 387 38.37 -22.72 -14.72
CA GLU A 387 39.22 -23.88 -14.38
C GLU A 387 38.98 -25.01 -15.36
N ASP A 388 37.73 -25.15 -15.88
CA ASP A 388 37.33 -26.04 -16.95
C ASP A 388 36.49 -25.28 -18.00
N ALA A 389 37.03 -25.04 -19.17
CA ALA A 389 36.33 -24.37 -20.24
C ALA A 389 35.21 -25.23 -20.87
N GLY A 390 35.23 -26.56 -20.65
CA GLY A 390 34.26 -27.47 -21.24
C GLY A 390 32.83 -27.25 -20.75
N GLY A 391 32.67 -26.77 -19.54
CA GLY A 391 31.37 -26.40 -18.98
C GLY A 391 30.73 -25.21 -19.67
N LEU A 392 31.49 -24.11 -19.83
CA LEU A 392 31.07 -22.89 -20.53
C LEU A 392 30.77 -23.14 -22.02
N LEU A 393 31.58 -23.94 -22.68
CA LEU A 393 31.39 -24.27 -24.11
C LEU A 393 30.09 -25.06 -24.32
N ARG A 394 29.76 -25.96 -23.42
CA ARG A 394 28.46 -26.69 -23.46
C ARG A 394 27.27 -25.74 -23.23
N LEU A 395 27.39 -24.76 -22.34
CA LEU A 395 26.38 -23.73 -22.16
C LEU A 395 26.20 -22.84 -23.39
N ALA A 396 27.31 -22.54 -24.11
CA ALA A 396 27.28 -21.80 -25.34
C ALA A 396 26.84 -22.65 -26.56
N GLY A 397 26.41 -23.91 -26.34
CA GLY A 397 26.03 -24.82 -27.42
C GLY A 397 27.22 -25.34 -28.27
N VAL A 398 28.45 -25.08 -27.84
CA VAL A 398 29.65 -25.48 -28.55
C VAL A 398 30.14 -26.82 -28.03
N ASN A 399 29.86 -27.89 -28.75
CA ASN A 399 30.41 -29.21 -28.49
C ASN A 399 31.79 -29.33 -29.15
N LEU A 400 32.86 -29.06 -28.43
CA LEU A 400 34.20 -29.40 -28.88
C LEU A 400 34.44 -30.89 -28.59
N PRO A 401 34.87 -31.69 -29.59
CA PRO A 401 35.39 -33.01 -29.31
C PRO A 401 36.73 -32.83 -28.58
N ILE A 402 36.69 -33.03 -27.30
CA ILE A 402 37.90 -33.07 -26.46
C ILE A 402 38.36 -34.55 -26.46
N ASP A 403 39.46 -34.80 -27.17
CA ASP A 403 40.19 -36.07 -27.07
C ASP A 403 40.90 -36.24 -25.72
#